data_e7cfaa2bc2951b87b6f0f21771296f8e
#
_entry.id   e7cfaa2bc2951b87b6f0f21771296f8e
#
_cell.length_a   1.000
_cell.length_b   1.000
_cell.length_c   1.000
_cell.angle_alpha   90.00
_cell.angle_beta   90.00
_cell.angle_gamma   90.00
#
_symmetry.space_group_name_H-M   'P 1'
#
loop_
_entity.id
_entity.type
_entity.pdbx_description
1 polymer ?
#
loop_
_entity_poly.entity_id
_entity_poly.type
_entity_poly.pdbx_seq_one_letter_code
_entity_poly.pdbx_strand_id
1 'polypeptide(L)'
;FFLFNNFFESFYKVTSVNLDIQGNDMGQRPIEVFYAFNGTDDYNGENMVGIDSKTNGEFSYNGGIALPCEGVSKFRIDLGNGKDKLITIKDVEYRDYYGKCKFDIRDIAKYSMNDIEVVSVDDNELVVKSVSRDGITEPDPYIEFKDLKVIPYKNHSNVYALISAIIMTIILYRF
;
A
#
# COMPACT_ATOMS: atom_id res chain seq x y z
N PHE A 1 9.55 9.72 30.69
CA PHE A 1 8.99 10.43 29.52
C PHE A 1 9.65 9.95 28.22
N PHE A 2 10.98 9.98 28.16
CA PHE A 2 11.78 9.60 26.98
C PHE A 2 11.60 8.12 26.57
N LEU A 3 11.54 7.20 27.53
CA LEU A 3 11.36 5.77 27.29
C LEU A 3 9.95 5.44 26.75
N PHE A 4 8.93 6.12 27.22
CA PHE A 4 7.55 5.91 26.73
C PHE A 4 7.37 6.42 25.29
N ASN A 5 7.96 7.55 24.95
CA ASN A 5 7.89 8.08 23.58
C ASN A 5 8.56 7.11 22.60
N ASN A 6 9.75 6.60 22.92
CA ASN A 6 10.46 5.64 22.06
C ASN A 6 9.70 4.30 21.92
N PHE A 7 8.98 3.87 22.96
CA PHE A 7 8.18 2.66 22.91
C PHE A 7 6.99 2.82 21.96
N PHE A 8 6.25 3.92 22.05
CA PHE A 8 5.13 4.19 21.13
C PHE A 8 5.62 4.48 19.70
N GLU A 9 6.73 5.18 19.51
CA GLU A 9 7.31 5.39 18.19
C GLU A 9 7.69 4.08 17.48
N SER A 10 8.13 3.05 18.22
CA SER A 10 8.49 1.78 17.62
C SER A 10 7.29 0.99 17.04
N PHE A 11 6.08 1.21 17.54
CA PHE A 11 4.87 0.55 17.03
C PHE A 11 4.34 1.15 15.70
N TYR A 12 4.74 2.37 15.36
CA TYR A 12 4.25 3.08 14.17
C TYR A 12 5.27 3.14 13.02
N LYS A 13 6.46 2.54 13.20
CA LYS A 13 7.55 2.57 12.20
C LYS A 13 7.40 1.54 11.08
N VAL A 14 6.20 1.20 10.69
CA VAL A 14 5.99 0.28 9.57
C VAL A 14 5.47 1.06 8.38
N THR A 15 6.33 1.23 7.39
CA THR A 15 5.89 1.66 6.06
C THR A 15 5.16 0.50 5.40
N SER A 16 3.97 0.74 4.87
CA SER A 16 3.18 -0.31 4.23
C SER A 16 2.28 0.23 3.11
N VAL A 17 1.95 -0.66 2.18
CA VAL A 17 0.86 -0.46 1.23
C VAL A 17 -0.25 -1.42 1.60
N ASN A 18 -1.42 -0.91 1.95
CA ASN A 18 -2.61 -1.70 2.20
C ASN A 18 -3.41 -1.81 0.91
N LEU A 19 -3.83 -3.02 0.60
CA LEU A 19 -4.55 -3.34 -0.63
C LEU A 19 -5.78 -4.18 -0.31
N ASP A 20 -6.87 -3.91 -1.03
CA ASP A 20 -8.00 -4.84 -1.19
C ASP A 20 -8.19 -5.09 -2.69
N ILE A 21 -7.70 -6.24 -3.14
CA ILE A 21 -7.66 -6.64 -4.55
C ILE A 21 -8.21 -8.05 -4.71
N GLN A 22 -9.04 -8.23 -5.73
CA GLN A 22 -9.62 -9.52 -6.10
C GLN A 22 -9.46 -9.76 -7.60
N GLY A 23 -9.25 -11.00 -7.99
CA GLY A 23 -9.13 -11.36 -9.41
C GLY A 23 -9.14 -12.86 -9.63
N ASN A 24 -9.28 -13.28 -10.88
CA ASN A 24 -9.25 -14.67 -11.26
C ASN A 24 -7.98 -14.95 -12.04
N ASP A 25 -7.22 -15.96 -11.63
CA ASP A 25 -6.05 -16.49 -12.32
C ASP A 25 -5.09 -15.37 -12.80
N MET A 26 -4.42 -14.74 -11.84
CA MET A 26 -3.50 -13.61 -12.06
C MET A 26 -2.25 -14.00 -12.89
N GLY A 27 -2.15 -15.23 -13.34
CA GLY A 27 -1.03 -15.76 -14.10
C GLY A 27 0.01 -16.44 -13.20
N GLN A 28 1.25 -16.52 -13.70
CA GLN A 28 2.34 -17.20 -12.99
C GLN A 28 3.13 -16.27 -12.06
N ARG A 29 3.05 -14.96 -12.31
CA ARG A 29 3.68 -13.96 -11.43
C ARG A 29 2.74 -13.58 -10.29
N PRO A 30 3.28 -13.39 -9.08
CA PRO A 30 2.51 -12.86 -7.96
C PRO A 30 2.11 -11.40 -8.22
N ILE A 31 1.25 -10.85 -7.37
CA ILE A 31 1.12 -9.40 -7.26
C ILE A 31 2.39 -8.90 -6.56
N GLU A 32 2.99 -7.85 -7.12
CA GLU A 32 4.23 -7.29 -6.63
C GLU A 32 4.07 -5.78 -6.38
N VAL A 33 4.63 -5.30 -5.27
CA VAL A 33 4.72 -3.88 -4.97
C VAL A 33 6.17 -3.46 -5.10
N PHE A 34 6.45 -2.70 -6.16
CA PHE A 34 7.71 -2.01 -6.34
C PHE A 34 7.64 -0.62 -5.69
N TYR A 35 8.73 -0.17 -5.10
CA TYR A 35 8.79 1.15 -4.47
C TYR A 35 10.11 1.86 -4.79
N ALA A 36 10.07 3.18 -4.81
CA ALA A 36 11.24 4.02 -5.01
C ALA A 36 11.32 5.12 -3.94
N PHE A 37 12.55 5.50 -3.61
CA PHE A 37 12.85 6.51 -2.61
C PHE A 37 12.92 7.91 -3.23
N ASN A 38 12.86 8.94 -2.39
CA ASN A 38 13.13 10.30 -2.80
C ASN A 38 14.50 10.43 -3.48
N GLY A 39 14.49 10.94 -4.72
CA GLY A 39 15.69 11.14 -5.51
C GLY A 39 16.13 9.98 -6.40
N THR A 40 15.40 8.85 -6.39
CA THR A 40 15.57 7.77 -7.36
C THR A 40 14.33 7.67 -8.23
N ASP A 41 14.49 7.73 -9.55
CA ASP A 41 13.35 7.64 -10.47
C ASP A 41 13.04 6.20 -10.90
N ASP A 42 13.91 5.24 -10.61
CA ASP A 42 13.82 3.89 -11.14
C ASP A 42 13.35 2.89 -10.08
N TYR A 43 12.42 2.03 -10.49
CA TYR A 43 12.12 0.80 -9.78
C TYR A 43 13.20 -0.24 -10.13
N ASN A 44 13.76 -0.89 -9.12
CA ASN A 44 14.70 -1.99 -9.33
C ASN A 44 14.17 -3.26 -8.61
N GLY A 45 14.66 -4.42 -9.03
CA GLY A 45 14.23 -5.70 -8.46
C GLY A 45 14.60 -5.92 -6.99
N GLU A 46 15.45 -5.06 -6.41
CA GLU A 46 15.80 -5.11 -4.98
C GLU A 46 14.74 -4.39 -4.12
N ASN A 47 14.01 -3.46 -4.72
CA ASN A 47 12.97 -2.66 -4.06
C ASN A 47 11.57 -3.19 -4.44
N MET A 48 11.31 -4.45 -4.12
CA MET A 48 10.07 -5.14 -4.44
C MET A 48 9.66 -6.07 -3.31
N VAL A 49 8.36 -6.15 -3.06
CA VAL A 49 7.74 -7.13 -2.17
C VAL A 49 6.60 -7.81 -2.92
N GLY A 50 6.68 -9.14 -3.02
CA GLY A 50 5.64 -9.95 -3.66
C GLY A 50 4.61 -10.46 -2.67
N ILE A 51 3.37 -10.61 -3.14
CA ILE A 51 2.31 -11.33 -2.44
C ILE A 51 2.15 -12.68 -3.12
N ASP A 52 2.33 -13.78 -2.39
CA ASP A 52 2.09 -15.11 -2.95
C ASP A 52 0.58 -15.30 -3.16
N SER A 53 0.19 -15.39 -4.44
CA SER A 53 -1.20 -15.41 -4.88
C SER A 53 -1.68 -16.81 -5.28
N LYS A 54 -0.98 -17.86 -4.90
CA LYS A 54 -1.29 -19.24 -5.33
C LYS A 54 -2.52 -19.79 -4.63
N THR A 55 -3.69 -19.49 -5.17
CA THR A 55 -4.92 -20.22 -4.83
C THR A 55 -5.69 -20.51 -6.13
N ASN A 56 -5.81 -21.77 -6.50
CA ASN A 56 -6.78 -22.45 -7.41
C ASN A 56 -7.63 -21.56 -8.35
N GLY A 57 -7.03 -20.60 -9.05
CA GLY A 57 -7.72 -19.77 -10.03
C GLY A 57 -8.40 -18.50 -9.50
N GLU A 58 -8.68 -18.41 -8.21
CA GLU A 58 -9.20 -17.17 -7.60
C GLU A 58 -8.14 -16.54 -6.70
N PHE A 59 -7.99 -15.24 -6.81
CA PHE A 59 -7.11 -14.44 -5.98
C PHE A 59 -7.94 -13.44 -5.18
N SER A 60 -7.69 -13.35 -3.88
CA SER A 60 -8.23 -12.31 -3.03
C SER A 60 -7.19 -11.95 -1.98
N TYR A 61 -6.82 -10.68 -1.92
CA TYR A 61 -5.92 -10.14 -0.92
C TYR A 61 -6.53 -8.91 -0.27
N ASN A 62 -6.63 -8.93 1.05
CA ASN A 62 -7.02 -7.78 1.86
C ASN A 62 -6.07 -7.67 3.04
N GLY A 63 -5.14 -6.72 2.98
CA GLY A 63 -4.13 -6.56 4.01
C GLY A 63 -3.05 -5.55 3.69
N GLY A 64 -2.09 -5.44 4.60
CA GLY A 64 -0.92 -4.57 4.47
C GLY A 64 0.32 -5.33 4.04
N ILE A 65 1.03 -4.78 3.08
CA ILE A 65 2.35 -5.21 2.63
C ILE A 65 3.37 -4.31 3.30
N ALA A 66 4.16 -4.86 4.22
CA ALA A 66 5.23 -4.10 4.86
C ALA A 66 6.36 -3.83 3.87
N LEU A 67 6.75 -2.57 3.76
CA LEU A 67 7.92 -2.16 2.99
C LEU A 67 9.10 -2.00 3.95
N PRO A 68 10.29 -2.53 3.62
CA PRO A 68 11.44 -2.53 4.53
C PRO A 68 12.18 -1.18 4.60
N CYS A 69 11.48 -0.07 4.39
CA CYS A 69 12.08 1.24 4.21
C CYS A 69 11.17 2.38 4.64
N GLU A 70 11.77 3.55 4.86
CA GLU A 70 11.10 4.84 5.07
C GLU A 70 11.34 5.76 3.85
N GLY A 71 10.52 6.79 3.67
CA GLY A 71 10.74 7.82 2.65
C GLY A 71 10.43 7.37 1.22
N VAL A 72 9.45 6.49 1.06
CA VAL A 72 8.95 6.12 -0.27
C VAL A 72 8.32 7.34 -0.93
N SER A 73 8.75 7.65 -2.14
CA SER A 73 8.23 8.77 -2.95
C SER A 73 7.16 8.34 -3.94
N LYS A 74 7.25 7.10 -4.40
CA LYS A 74 6.30 6.47 -5.32
C LYS A 74 6.33 4.95 -5.16
N PHE A 75 5.24 4.31 -5.53
CA PHE A 75 5.18 2.85 -5.64
C PHE A 75 4.37 2.43 -6.86
N ARG A 76 4.55 1.19 -7.27
CA ARG A 76 3.87 0.56 -8.38
C ARG A 76 3.32 -0.79 -7.93
N ILE A 77 2.09 -1.08 -8.29
CA ILE A 77 1.47 -2.38 -8.04
C ILE A 77 1.41 -3.12 -9.37
N ASP A 78 2.16 -4.19 -9.50
CA ASP A 78 2.12 -5.11 -10.61
C ASP A 78 1.05 -6.17 -10.33
N LEU A 79 0.16 -6.36 -11.29
CA LEU A 79 -1.06 -7.15 -11.14
C LEU A 79 -0.92 -8.56 -11.75
N GLY A 80 0.26 -9.15 -11.65
CA GLY A 80 0.57 -10.45 -12.26
C GLY A 80 0.84 -10.37 -13.77
N ASN A 81 0.75 -11.49 -14.48
CA ASN A 81 0.97 -11.55 -15.93
C ASN A 81 -0.13 -12.32 -16.70
N GLY A 82 -1.29 -12.51 -16.05
CA GLY A 82 -2.43 -13.15 -16.68
C GLY A 82 -3.03 -12.27 -17.78
N LYS A 83 -3.27 -12.84 -18.97
CA LYS A 83 -3.89 -12.15 -20.09
C LYS A 83 -5.42 -12.16 -19.97
N ASP A 84 -6.05 -11.05 -20.36
CA ASP A 84 -7.52 -10.88 -20.36
C ASP A 84 -8.18 -11.15 -19.01
N LYS A 85 -7.47 -10.88 -17.90
CA LYS A 85 -7.94 -11.10 -16.53
C LYS A 85 -8.65 -9.88 -15.99
N LEU A 86 -9.78 -10.12 -15.33
CA LEU A 86 -10.48 -9.08 -14.59
C LEU A 86 -9.95 -9.01 -13.17
N ILE A 87 -9.65 -7.78 -12.74
CA ILE A 87 -9.09 -7.47 -11.43
C ILE A 87 -9.94 -6.36 -10.83
N THR A 88 -10.44 -6.60 -9.63
CA THR A 88 -11.21 -5.63 -8.86
C THR A 88 -10.35 -5.06 -7.75
N ILE A 89 -10.22 -3.75 -7.70
CA ILE A 89 -9.47 -2.99 -6.69
C ILE A 89 -10.48 -2.21 -5.86
N LYS A 90 -10.52 -2.46 -4.55
CA LYS A 90 -11.47 -1.83 -3.61
C LYS A 90 -10.83 -0.85 -2.67
N ASP A 91 -9.56 -1.03 -2.35
CA ASP A 91 -8.82 -0.10 -1.50
C ASP A 91 -7.33 -0.11 -1.84
N VAL A 92 -6.74 1.08 -1.82
CA VAL A 92 -5.30 1.30 -1.86
C VAL A 92 -4.97 2.40 -0.87
N GLU A 93 -4.14 2.11 0.11
CA GLU A 93 -3.69 3.08 1.10
C GLU A 93 -2.19 2.90 1.37
N TYR A 94 -1.41 3.95 1.22
CA TYR A 94 -0.03 4.02 1.68
C TYR A 94 0.02 4.53 3.11
N ARG A 95 0.86 3.92 3.94
CA ARG A 95 1.14 4.35 5.32
C ARG A 95 2.63 4.42 5.56
N ASP A 96 3.03 5.42 6.31
CA ASP A 96 4.39 5.52 6.85
C ASP A 96 4.37 5.99 8.31
N TYR A 97 5.56 6.26 8.84
CA TYR A 97 5.72 6.77 10.22
C TYR A 97 4.98 8.09 10.46
N TYR A 98 4.88 8.94 9.45
CA TYR A 98 4.34 10.30 9.59
C TYR A 98 2.83 10.36 9.40
N GLY A 99 2.27 9.45 8.61
CA GLY A 99 0.86 9.49 8.29
C GLY A 99 0.43 8.45 7.27
N LYS A 100 -0.64 8.78 6.56
CA LYS A 100 -1.20 7.92 5.54
C LYS A 100 -1.70 8.70 4.33
N CYS A 101 -1.71 8.04 3.18
CA CYS A 101 -2.31 8.52 1.94
C CYS A 101 -3.30 7.46 1.46
N LYS A 102 -4.59 7.74 1.59
CA LYS A 102 -5.64 6.91 1.01
C LYS A 102 -5.97 7.42 -0.38
N PHE A 103 -6.00 6.52 -1.35
CA PHE A 103 -6.31 6.86 -2.73
C PHE A 103 -7.83 6.72 -2.96
N ASP A 104 -8.42 7.73 -3.57
CA ASP A 104 -9.81 7.65 -4.04
C ASP A 104 -9.87 6.70 -5.24
N ILE A 105 -10.78 5.75 -5.20
CA ILE A 105 -10.93 4.71 -6.23
C ILE A 105 -11.14 5.34 -7.62
N ARG A 106 -11.94 6.42 -7.71
CA ARG A 106 -12.16 7.13 -8.97
C ARG A 106 -10.90 7.83 -9.49
N ASP A 107 -10.03 8.24 -8.60
CA ASP A 107 -8.77 8.87 -8.98
C ASP A 107 -7.75 7.84 -9.43
N ILE A 108 -7.78 6.61 -8.89
CA ILE A 108 -6.88 5.52 -9.33
C ILE A 108 -7.03 5.27 -10.83
N ALA A 109 -8.25 5.34 -11.37
CA ALA A 109 -8.50 5.18 -12.81
C ALA A 109 -7.79 6.22 -13.70
N LYS A 110 -7.30 7.33 -13.12
CA LYS A 110 -6.59 8.41 -13.81
C LYS A 110 -5.06 8.31 -13.69
N TYR A 111 -4.56 7.37 -12.88
CA TYR A 111 -3.12 7.17 -12.70
C TYR A 111 -2.47 6.52 -13.93
N SER A 112 -1.14 6.52 -13.95
CA SER A 112 -0.38 5.86 -15.00
C SER A 112 -0.59 4.34 -14.92
N MET A 113 -1.12 3.76 -15.99
CA MET A 113 -1.39 2.34 -16.14
C MET A 113 -0.68 1.79 -17.36
N ASN A 114 -0.16 0.56 -17.25
CA ASN A 114 0.41 -0.16 -18.36
C ASN A 114 -0.33 -1.49 -18.55
N ASP A 115 -0.60 -1.86 -19.80
CA ASP A 115 -1.27 -3.10 -20.18
C ASP A 115 -2.58 -3.36 -19.41
N ILE A 116 -3.32 -2.27 -19.15
CA ILE A 116 -4.58 -2.26 -18.40
C ILE A 116 -5.62 -1.45 -19.17
N GLU A 117 -6.83 -1.99 -19.24
CA GLU A 117 -8.06 -1.32 -19.67
C GLU A 117 -9.00 -1.16 -18.48
N VAL A 118 -9.53 0.05 -18.26
CA VAL A 118 -10.55 0.30 -17.24
C VAL A 118 -11.90 -0.18 -17.77
N VAL A 119 -12.48 -1.16 -17.08
CA VAL A 119 -13.79 -1.74 -17.43
C VAL A 119 -14.91 -0.96 -16.77
N SER A 120 -14.79 -0.68 -15.47
CA SER A 120 -15.74 0.14 -14.72
C SER A 120 -15.08 0.77 -13.51
N VAL A 121 -15.64 1.88 -13.06
CA VAL A 121 -15.24 2.55 -11.84
C VAL A 121 -16.45 3.19 -11.16
N ASP A 122 -16.58 2.97 -9.85
CA ASP A 122 -17.55 3.66 -8.99
C ASP A 122 -16.89 4.14 -7.68
N ASP A 123 -17.69 4.47 -6.66
CA ASP A 123 -17.17 4.95 -5.38
C ASP A 123 -16.50 3.86 -4.53
N ASN A 124 -16.76 2.59 -4.82
CA ASN A 124 -16.37 1.46 -3.98
C ASN A 124 -15.33 0.56 -4.66
N GLU A 125 -15.32 0.52 -6.00
CA GLU A 125 -14.43 -0.38 -6.72
C GLU A 125 -14.02 0.14 -8.09
N LEU A 126 -12.82 -0.25 -8.50
CA LEU A 126 -12.29 -0.10 -9.85
C LEU A 126 -12.09 -1.50 -10.43
N VAL A 127 -12.79 -1.79 -11.52
CA VAL A 127 -12.59 -3.03 -12.26
C VAL A 127 -11.72 -2.73 -13.48
N VAL A 128 -10.61 -3.43 -13.56
CA VAL A 128 -9.66 -3.35 -14.68
C VAL A 128 -9.50 -4.71 -15.35
N LYS A 129 -9.10 -4.65 -16.61
CA LYS A 129 -8.76 -5.84 -17.41
C LYS A 129 -7.31 -5.74 -17.87
N SER A 130 -6.54 -6.81 -17.66
CA SER A 130 -5.20 -6.91 -18.24
C SER A 130 -5.31 -7.12 -19.75
N VAL A 131 -4.54 -6.37 -20.52
CA VAL A 131 -4.55 -6.44 -21.98
C VAL A 131 -3.16 -6.68 -22.51
N SER A 132 -3.04 -7.47 -23.58
CA SER A 132 -1.77 -7.61 -24.29
C SER A 132 -1.73 -6.63 -25.45
N ARG A 133 -0.62 -5.95 -25.63
CA ARG A 133 -0.35 -5.18 -26.85
C ARG A 133 0.06 -6.09 -27.98
N ASP A 134 -0.13 -5.64 -29.22
CA ASP A 134 0.24 -6.39 -30.39
C ASP A 134 1.72 -6.82 -30.36
N GLY A 135 1.95 -8.13 -30.51
CA GLY A 135 3.28 -8.73 -30.51
C GLY A 135 3.85 -9.08 -29.12
N ILE A 136 3.15 -8.77 -28.03
CA ILE A 136 3.54 -9.14 -26.66
C ILE A 136 2.70 -10.34 -26.21
N THR A 137 3.34 -11.44 -25.89
CA THR A 137 2.66 -12.67 -25.45
C THR A 137 2.23 -12.62 -23.97
N GLU A 138 3.00 -11.94 -23.14
CA GLU A 138 2.74 -11.79 -21.71
C GLU A 138 2.55 -10.30 -21.38
N PRO A 139 1.37 -9.89 -20.90
CA PRO A 139 1.16 -8.52 -20.45
C PRO A 139 1.97 -8.24 -19.16
N ASP A 140 2.29 -6.97 -18.95
CA ASP A 140 2.90 -6.43 -17.73
C ASP A 140 1.96 -5.39 -17.12
N PRO A 141 0.80 -5.83 -16.57
CA PRO A 141 -0.21 -4.91 -16.07
C PRO A 141 0.22 -4.32 -14.74
N TYR A 142 0.38 -2.99 -14.69
CA TYR A 142 0.67 -2.28 -13.44
C TYR A 142 -0.04 -0.94 -13.33
N ILE A 143 -0.16 -0.47 -12.10
CA ILE A 143 -0.62 0.87 -11.76
C ILE A 143 0.46 1.56 -10.94
N GLU A 144 0.85 2.77 -11.36
CA GLU A 144 1.89 3.56 -10.70
C GLU A 144 1.29 4.71 -9.90
N PHE A 145 1.68 4.80 -8.62
CA PHE A 145 1.25 5.82 -7.67
C PHE A 145 2.39 6.77 -7.38
N LYS A 146 2.21 8.04 -7.75
CA LYS A 146 3.16 9.14 -7.56
C LYS A 146 2.55 10.21 -6.65
N ASP A 147 3.38 11.15 -6.22
CA ASP A 147 2.95 12.32 -5.44
C ASP A 147 2.15 11.94 -4.19
N LEU A 148 2.73 11.05 -3.36
CA LEU A 148 2.11 10.54 -2.15
C LEU A 148 1.80 11.70 -1.18
N LYS A 149 0.55 12.14 -1.15
CA LYS A 149 0.07 13.20 -0.25
C LYS A 149 -0.25 12.61 1.12
N VAL A 150 0.77 12.41 1.93
CA VAL A 150 0.62 11.83 3.27
C VAL A 150 -0.08 12.83 4.19
N ILE A 151 -1.23 12.42 4.73
CA ILE A 151 -1.95 13.15 5.78
C ILE A 151 -1.37 12.73 7.12
N PRO A 152 -0.75 13.65 7.89
CA PRO A 152 -0.15 13.32 9.17
C PRO A 152 -1.13 12.69 10.14
N TYR A 153 -0.69 11.70 10.90
CA TYR A 153 -1.46 11.18 12.03
C TYR A 153 -1.69 12.30 13.04
N LYS A 154 -2.90 12.35 13.59
CA LYS A 154 -3.16 13.23 14.73
C LYS A 154 -2.26 12.81 15.89
N ASN A 155 -1.28 13.64 16.20
CA ASN A 155 -0.35 13.37 17.28
C ASN A 155 -1.06 13.52 18.63
N HIS A 156 -1.49 12.41 19.20
CA HIS A 156 -2.06 12.34 20.55
C HIS A 156 -0.99 12.03 21.62
N SER A 157 0.30 11.98 21.26
CA SER A 157 1.38 11.61 22.18
C SER A 157 1.41 12.49 23.43
N ASN A 158 1.14 13.79 23.29
CA ASN A 158 1.07 14.72 24.41
C ASN A 158 -0.08 14.41 25.39
N VAL A 159 -1.22 13.93 24.86
CA VAL A 159 -2.38 13.55 25.69
C VAL A 159 -2.06 12.26 26.46
N TYR A 160 -1.50 11.25 25.79
CA TYR A 160 -1.13 10.01 26.46
C TYR A 160 0.02 10.20 27.46
N ALA A 161 0.97 11.07 27.15
CA ALA A 161 2.05 11.42 28.07
C ALA A 161 1.51 12.14 29.32
N LEU A 162 0.55 13.05 29.16
CA LEU A 162 -0.11 13.74 30.29
C LEU A 162 -0.88 12.74 31.16
N ILE A 163 -1.68 11.85 30.55
CA ILE A 163 -2.43 10.82 31.26
C ILE A 163 -1.47 9.89 32.04
N SER A 164 -0.38 9.44 31.42
CA SER A 164 0.62 8.60 32.06
C SER A 164 1.31 9.31 33.23
N ALA A 165 1.62 10.58 33.09
CA ALA A 165 2.21 11.38 34.18
C ALA A 165 1.23 11.54 35.36
N ILE A 166 -0.06 11.76 35.09
CA ILE A 166 -1.10 11.84 36.13
C ILE A 166 -1.22 10.49 36.86
N ILE A 167 -1.29 9.38 36.15
CA ILE A 167 -1.39 8.04 36.74
C ILE A 167 -0.17 7.75 37.63
N MET A 168 1.05 8.02 37.16
CA MET A 168 2.28 7.83 37.92
C MET A 168 2.31 8.71 39.18
N THR A 169 1.85 9.95 39.08
CA THR A 169 1.75 10.85 40.24
C THR A 169 0.80 10.30 41.27
N ILE A 170 -0.37 9.81 40.89
CA ILE A 170 -1.35 9.20 41.80
C ILE A 170 -0.77 7.96 42.50
N ILE A 171 -0.05 7.12 41.76
CA ILE A 171 0.60 5.92 42.33
C ILE A 171 1.66 6.32 43.37
N LEU A 172 2.51 7.30 43.04
CA LEU A 172 3.58 7.75 43.95
C LEU A 172 3.05 8.47 45.21
N TYR A 173 1.88 9.09 45.12
CA TYR A 173 1.26 9.75 46.30
C TYR A 173 0.51 8.78 47.22
N ARG A 174 0.25 7.55 46.79
CA ARG A 174 -0.43 6.53 47.61
C ARG A 174 0.52 5.57 48.34
N PHE A 175 1.80 5.67 48.08
CA PHE A 175 2.86 4.97 48.80
C PHE A 175 3.80 5.93 49.52
#